data_632dfb7586d7be9e325d4640c622a764
#
_entry.id   632dfb7586d7be9e325d4640c622a764
#
_cell.length_a   1.000
_cell.length_b   1.000
_cell.length_c   1.000
_cell.angle_alpha   90.00
_cell.angle_beta   90.00
_cell.angle_gamma   90.00
#
_symmetry.space_group_name_H-M   'P 1'
#
loop_
_entity.id
_entity.type
_entity.pdbx_description
1 polymer ?
#
loop_
_entity_poly.entity_id
_entity_poly.type
_entity_poly.pdbx_seq_one_letter_code
_entity_poly.pdbx_strand_id
1 'polypeptide(L)'
;MPSEVSVSTGPNPTAGALRHVLGHLLTPLLMCIGMGLAYLGAFHAPQPHDLRVDVVGSGPTTQVLAQTLQDKAAGALDVRTVPDRATAATALGRQESYGAYIPGEHPELLVASASSDTSAMAVEKVFTKVAAGQDAPLKVTDLAPTASGDPTGQGVFFLLVAVSIGAYASVAVIGAAGAALPMRLRALLAAGTSLVVSLIGTLFAGPVFHLVDHGLAGVWALSWLYAAGILLIGVGLHTYLRRWTTLGVMVLFVMLNFTSSGGIYRPELQPGFFGSLHAFWNGAGLVEGIRSHVYFDGHALGGNVLVLALWFLAGVALVTLAGRTEARRNAVTAKPGDTGRETTRSEKDPKELKDPKGTQGTQGTQEESAEHAEIEEEMEEAVAV
;
A
#
# COMPACT_ATOMS: atom_id res chain seq x y z
N MET A 1 -2.15 34.77 66.46
CA MET A 1 -1.33 34.10 65.41
C MET A 1 -2.30 33.63 64.34
N PRO A 2 -2.30 34.19 63.11
CA PRO A 2 -3.13 33.69 62.06
C PRO A 2 -2.44 32.50 61.38
N SER A 3 -3.20 31.42 61.21
CA SER A 3 -2.80 30.19 60.55
C SER A 3 -2.62 30.45 59.06
N GLU A 4 -1.43 30.24 58.53
CA GLU A 4 -1.17 30.22 57.06
C GLU A 4 -1.86 28.99 56.44
N VAL A 5 -2.82 29.26 55.58
CA VAL A 5 -3.42 28.27 54.72
C VAL A 5 -2.45 28.04 53.56
N SER A 6 -1.72 26.93 53.60
CA SER A 6 -0.90 26.50 52.47
C SER A 6 -1.83 26.04 51.32
N VAL A 7 -1.95 26.89 50.30
CA VAL A 7 -2.62 26.54 49.06
C VAL A 7 -1.74 25.54 48.31
N SER A 8 -2.11 24.25 48.37
CA SER A 8 -1.51 23.22 47.53
C SER A 8 -1.87 23.52 46.06
N THR A 9 -0.88 24.00 45.31
CA THR A 9 -0.99 24.10 43.84
C THR A 9 -0.91 22.70 43.25
N GLY A 10 -2.04 22.02 43.16
CA GLY A 10 -2.18 20.80 42.38
C GLY A 10 -1.85 21.05 40.88
N PRO A 11 -1.40 20.04 40.12
CA PRO A 11 -1.06 20.22 38.73
C PRO A 11 -2.28 20.75 37.96
N ASN A 12 -2.03 21.81 37.17
CA ASN A 12 -3.07 22.52 36.41
C ASN A 12 -3.77 21.54 35.45
N PRO A 13 -5.08 21.22 35.62
CA PRO A 13 -5.75 20.18 34.80
C PRO A 13 -5.73 20.50 33.32
N THR A 14 -5.68 21.79 32.94
CA THR A 14 -5.52 22.22 31.55
C THR A 14 -4.15 21.90 30.96
N ALA A 15 -3.09 21.90 31.75
CA ALA A 15 -1.73 21.56 31.26
C ALA A 15 -1.60 20.05 30.96
N GLY A 16 -2.29 19.20 31.72
CA GLY A 16 -2.38 17.77 31.46
C GLY A 16 -3.14 17.45 30.17
N ALA A 17 -4.33 18.04 30.02
CA ALA A 17 -5.15 17.92 28.81
C ALA A 17 -4.41 18.42 27.55
N LEU A 18 -3.74 19.57 27.64
CA LEU A 18 -2.96 20.11 26.52
C LEU A 18 -1.82 19.17 26.08
N ARG A 19 -1.08 18.58 27.05
CA ARG A 19 -0.02 17.61 26.71
C ARG A 19 -0.57 16.36 26.05
N HIS A 20 -1.74 15.90 26.47
CA HIS A 20 -2.44 14.77 25.86
C HIS A 20 -2.79 15.08 24.38
N VAL A 21 -3.48 16.19 24.13
CA VAL A 21 -3.82 16.64 22.76
C VAL A 21 -2.56 16.80 21.90
N LEU A 22 -1.52 17.46 22.40
CA LEU A 22 -0.26 17.63 21.65
C LEU A 22 0.41 16.27 21.35
N GLY A 23 0.29 15.29 22.25
CA GLY A 23 0.79 13.94 22.02
C GLY A 23 0.06 13.22 20.89
N HIS A 24 -1.26 13.40 20.78
CA HIS A 24 -2.07 12.83 19.70
C HIS A 24 -1.84 13.54 18.36
N LEU A 25 -1.63 14.86 18.35
CA LEU A 25 -1.30 15.63 17.14
C LEU A 25 0.05 15.23 16.52
N LEU A 26 0.92 14.56 17.25
CA LEU A 26 2.22 14.11 16.73
C LEU A 26 2.03 13.12 15.57
N THR A 27 1.08 12.20 15.66
CA THR A 27 0.83 11.18 14.63
C THR A 27 0.40 11.80 13.29
N PRO A 28 -0.66 12.63 13.19
CA PRO A 28 -1.04 13.25 11.92
C PRO A 28 0.04 14.20 11.38
N LEU A 29 0.81 14.87 12.22
CA LEU A 29 1.95 15.68 11.76
C LEU A 29 3.06 14.83 11.14
N LEU A 30 3.40 13.71 11.75
CA LEU A 30 4.37 12.75 11.19
C LEU A 30 3.85 12.15 9.88
N MET A 31 2.54 11.87 9.79
CA MET A 31 1.90 11.42 8.55
C MET A 31 1.99 12.48 7.45
N CYS A 32 1.70 13.73 7.76
CA CYS A 32 1.82 14.85 6.81
C CYS A 32 3.27 14.99 6.29
N ILE A 33 4.26 14.96 7.18
CA ILE A 33 5.67 15.03 6.81
C ILE A 33 6.04 13.81 5.93
N GLY A 34 5.66 12.61 6.35
CA GLY A 34 5.97 11.38 5.62
C GLY A 34 5.34 11.35 4.24
N MET A 35 4.07 11.74 4.11
CA MET A 35 3.38 11.85 2.81
C MET A 35 4.04 12.91 1.92
N GLY A 36 4.35 14.10 2.46
CA GLY A 36 5.05 15.13 1.70
C GLY A 36 6.39 14.65 1.17
N LEU A 37 7.21 14.02 2.01
CA LEU A 37 8.50 13.47 1.60
C LEU A 37 8.36 12.33 0.58
N ALA A 38 7.40 11.43 0.78
CA ALA A 38 7.19 10.31 -0.13
C ALA A 38 6.66 10.78 -1.49
N TYR A 39 5.57 11.54 -1.51
CA TYR A 39 4.90 11.92 -2.77
C TYR A 39 5.65 13.00 -3.53
N LEU A 40 6.06 14.06 -2.86
CA LEU A 40 6.87 15.09 -3.54
C LEU A 40 8.24 14.52 -3.93
N GLY A 41 8.84 13.68 -3.06
CA GLY A 41 10.09 13.00 -3.38
C GLY A 41 10.00 12.10 -4.61
N ALA A 42 8.88 11.37 -4.77
CA ALA A 42 8.69 10.46 -5.91
C ALA A 42 8.24 11.16 -7.20
N PHE A 43 7.45 12.24 -7.12
CA PHE A 43 6.64 12.70 -8.26
C PHE A 43 6.87 14.15 -8.69
N HIS A 44 7.58 14.99 -7.91
CA HIS A 44 7.72 16.42 -8.20
C HIS A 44 8.52 16.74 -9.47
N ALA A 45 9.46 15.88 -9.87
CA ALA A 45 10.34 16.11 -11.01
C ALA A 45 10.67 14.79 -11.73
N PRO A 46 9.70 14.21 -12.47
CA PRO A 46 9.96 12.99 -13.23
C PRO A 46 10.99 13.27 -14.33
N GLN A 47 12.06 12.48 -14.34
CA GLN A 47 13.10 12.57 -15.35
C GLN A 47 13.41 11.16 -15.87
N PRO A 48 13.52 10.97 -17.19
CA PRO A 48 13.92 9.69 -17.75
C PRO A 48 15.33 9.29 -17.29
N HIS A 49 15.48 8.03 -16.90
CA HIS A 49 16.75 7.38 -16.57
C HIS A 49 16.76 6.03 -17.26
N ASP A 50 17.66 5.85 -18.25
CA ASP A 50 17.78 4.60 -19.00
C ASP A 50 16.44 4.10 -19.58
N LEU A 51 15.55 5.03 -20.01
CA LEU A 51 14.27 4.68 -20.59
C LEU A 51 14.51 3.96 -21.93
N ARG A 52 14.15 2.67 -21.99
CA ARG A 52 14.43 1.83 -23.17
C ARG A 52 13.58 2.23 -24.35
N VAL A 53 14.25 2.49 -25.47
CA VAL A 53 13.62 2.79 -26.75
C VAL A 53 14.34 2.05 -27.88
N ASP A 54 13.55 1.57 -28.85
CA ASP A 54 14.10 0.87 -30.00
C ASP A 54 14.11 1.77 -31.23
N VAL A 55 15.15 1.66 -32.07
CA VAL A 55 15.20 2.25 -33.41
C VAL A 55 15.20 1.11 -34.43
N VAL A 56 14.19 1.11 -35.30
CA VAL A 56 13.95 0.02 -36.23
C VAL A 56 14.82 0.15 -37.48
N GLY A 57 15.57 -0.89 -37.79
CA GLY A 57 16.41 -1.03 -38.95
C GLY A 57 17.78 -1.59 -38.61
N SER A 58 18.40 -2.28 -39.59
CA SER A 58 19.72 -2.92 -39.46
C SER A 58 20.84 -2.22 -40.23
N GLY A 59 20.51 -1.15 -40.95
CA GLY A 59 21.48 -0.42 -41.78
C GLY A 59 22.39 0.51 -40.98
N PRO A 60 23.54 0.94 -41.60
CA PRO A 60 24.47 1.86 -40.94
C PRO A 60 23.83 3.19 -40.51
N THR A 61 22.91 3.72 -41.28
CA THR A 61 22.20 4.96 -41.00
C THR A 61 21.38 4.85 -39.72
N THR A 62 20.72 3.71 -39.48
CA THR A 62 19.97 3.44 -38.26
C THR A 62 20.87 3.34 -37.05
N GLN A 63 22.01 2.68 -37.18
CA GLN A 63 23.01 2.60 -36.11
C GLN A 63 23.58 3.97 -35.74
N VAL A 64 23.88 4.82 -36.71
CA VAL A 64 24.34 6.20 -36.47
C VAL A 64 23.25 7.03 -35.81
N LEU A 65 21.98 6.87 -36.20
CA LEU A 65 20.87 7.54 -35.54
C LEU A 65 20.71 7.09 -34.07
N ALA A 66 20.72 5.78 -33.82
CA ALA A 66 20.63 5.23 -32.49
C ALA A 66 21.77 5.73 -31.58
N GLN A 67 23.02 5.69 -32.08
CA GLN A 67 24.16 6.21 -31.35
C GLN A 67 24.05 7.72 -31.08
N THR A 68 23.61 8.50 -32.07
CA THR A 68 23.39 9.94 -31.90
C THR A 68 22.33 10.25 -30.83
N LEU A 69 21.26 9.48 -30.81
CA LEU A 69 20.19 9.60 -29.78
C LEU A 69 20.74 9.23 -28.41
N GLN A 70 21.48 8.12 -28.29
CA GLN A 70 22.11 7.69 -27.04
C GLN A 70 23.06 8.77 -26.50
N ASP A 71 23.93 9.31 -27.35
CA ASP A 71 24.90 10.32 -26.95
C ASP A 71 24.24 11.65 -26.51
N LYS A 72 23.17 12.06 -27.21
CA LYS A 72 22.44 13.28 -26.89
C LYS A 72 21.51 13.13 -25.68
N ALA A 73 21.08 11.92 -25.40
CA ALA A 73 20.16 11.65 -24.27
C ALA A 73 20.85 11.65 -22.91
N ALA A 74 22.18 11.59 -22.85
CA ALA A 74 22.99 11.72 -21.63
C ALA A 74 22.48 10.87 -20.45
N GLY A 75 22.15 9.59 -20.70
CA GLY A 75 21.61 8.65 -19.69
C GLY A 75 20.09 8.71 -19.49
N ALA A 76 19.37 9.57 -20.21
CA ALA A 76 17.91 9.58 -20.16
C ALA A 76 17.28 8.42 -20.96
N LEU A 77 17.94 7.96 -22.02
CA LEU A 77 17.48 6.87 -22.88
C LEU A 77 18.52 5.74 -22.93
N ASP A 78 18.03 4.49 -22.99
CA ASP A 78 18.76 3.28 -23.39
C ASP A 78 18.28 2.92 -24.81
N VAL A 79 19.06 3.34 -25.83
CA VAL A 79 18.67 3.23 -27.24
C VAL A 79 19.22 1.96 -27.83
N ARG A 80 18.36 1.13 -28.41
CA ARG A 80 18.70 -0.13 -29.06
C ARG A 80 18.27 -0.12 -30.52
N THR A 81 18.95 -0.90 -31.35
CA THR A 81 18.49 -1.16 -32.72
C THR A 81 17.81 -2.53 -32.80
N VAL A 82 16.70 -2.59 -33.49
CA VAL A 82 15.97 -3.84 -33.79
C VAL A 82 15.77 -3.98 -35.30
N PRO A 83 15.78 -5.21 -35.84
CA PRO A 83 15.82 -5.41 -37.27
C PRO A 83 14.59 -4.89 -38.02
N ASP A 84 13.42 -5.08 -37.45
CA ASP A 84 12.15 -4.80 -38.10
C ASP A 84 11.03 -4.40 -37.14
N ARG A 85 9.90 -3.95 -37.72
CA ARG A 85 8.70 -3.52 -36.99
C ARG A 85 8.09 -4.64 -36.15
N ALA A 86 8.14 -5.89 -36.60
CA ALA A 86 7.55 -7.01 -35.88
C ALA A 86 8.31 -7.34 -34.60
N THR A 87 9.65 -7.30 -34.68
CA THR A 87 10.52 -7.43 -33.50
C THR A 87 10.27 -6.31 -32.49
N ALA A 88 10.16 -5.06 -32.98
CA ALA A 88 9.85 -3.90 -32.13
C ALA A 88 8.48 -4.04 -31.46
N ALA A 89 7.44 -4.44 -32.22
CA ALA A 89 6.10 -4.67 -31.67
C ALA A 89 6.10 -5.79 -30.62
N THR A 90 6.90 -6.84 -30.81
CA THR A 90 7.06 -7.92 -29.84
C THR A 90 7.75 -7.41 -28.55
N ALA A 91 8.78 -6.58 -28.65
CA ALA A 91 9.45 -5.99 -27.50
C ALA A 91 8.50 -5.09 -26.67
N LEU A 92 7.68 -4.28 -27.36
CA LEU A 92 6.63 -3.47 -26.72
C LEU A 92 5.55 -4.35 -26.03
N GLY A 93 5.10 -5.41 -26.70
CA GLY A 93 4.14 -6.37 -26.14
C GLY A 93 4.70 -7.15 -24.96
N ARG A 94 6.00 -7.25 -24.82
CA ARG A 94 6.69 -7.85 -23.67
C ARG A 94 7.09 -6.84 -22.60
N GLN A 95 6.75 -5.57 -22.79
CA GLN A 95 7.17 -4.48 -21.91
C GLN A 95 8.71 -4.36 -21.76
N GLU A 96 9.47 -4.80 -22.78
CA GLU A 96 10.92 -4.72 -22.85
C GLU A 96 11.39 -3.34 -23.36
N SER A 97 10.50 -2.56 -24.00
CA SER A 97 10.74 -1.23 -24.54
C SER A 97 9.51 -0.34 -24.31
N TYR A 98 9.71 0.97 -24.24
CA TYR A 98 8.64 1.96 -24.05
C TYR A 98 8.22 2.67 -25.33
N GLY A 99 9.00 2.49 -26.39
CA GLY A 99 8.68 3.00 -27.71
C GLY A 99 9.65 2.49 -28.76
N ALA A 100 9.19 2.43 -30.00
CA ALA A 100 10.01 2.02 -31.14
C ALA A 100 9.83 3.00 -32.28
N TYR A 101 10.92 3.65 -32.68
CA TYR A 101 10.96 4.62 -33.77
C TYR A 101 11.36 3.95 -35.07
N ILE A 102 10.53 4.12 -36.07
CA ILE A 102 10.75 3.64 -37.45
C ILE A 102 11.13 4.84 -38.30
N PRO A 103 12.42 5.03 -38.65
CA PRO A 103 12.86 6.13 -39.49
C PRO A 103 12.43 5.94 -40.95
N GLY A 104 12.20 7.03 -41.68
CA GLY A 104 11.86 7.03 -43.10
C GLY A 104 11.23 8.35 -43.53
N GLU A 105 10.75 8.43 -44.77
CA GLU A 105 10.00 9.60 -45.28
C GLU A 105 8.72 9.88 -44.49
N HIS A 106 8.11 8.81 -43.95
CA HIS A 106 6.96 8.85 -43.06
C HIS A 106 7.30 8.17 -41.72
N PRO A 107 8.01 8.89 -40.82
CA PRO A 107 8.45 8.29 -39.58
C PRO A 107 7.25 7.86 -38.71
N GLU A 108 7.34 6.66 -38.15
CA GLU A 108 6.34 6.10 -37.26
C GLU A 108 6.95 5.84 -35.87
N LEU A 109 6.21 6.15 -34.82
CA LEU A 109 6.54 5.77 -33.46
C LEU A 109 5.49 4.77 -32.96
N LEU A 110 5.94 3.59 -32.58
CA LEU A 110 5.12 2.59 -31.90
C LEU A 110 5.22 2.82 -30.39
N VAL A 111 4.11 2.80 -29.69
CA VAL A 111 4.01 2.88 -28.24
C VAL A 111 3.02 1.83 -27.70
N ALA A 112 2.99 1.63 -26.38
CA ALA A 112 2.03 0.80 -25.69
C ALA A 112 1.58 1.56 -24.42
N SER A 113 0.57 2.42 -24.55
CA SER A 113 0.14 3.33 -23.46
C SER A 113 -0.36 2.58 -22.23
N ALA A 114 -0.94 1.38 -22.39
CA ALA A 114 -1.34 0.53 -21.27
C ALA A 114 -0.15 0.07 -20.39
N SER A 115 1.09 0.04 -20.94
CA SER A 115 2.28 -0.18 -20.10
C SER A 115 2.56 1.01 -19.20
N SER A 116 2.58 2.22 -19.77
CA SER A 116 2.73 3.50 -19.04
C SER A 116 2.46 4.65 -20.01
N ASP A 117 1.36 5.32 -19.83
CA ASP A 117 1.01 6.51 -20.63
C ASP A 117 2.07 7.63 -20.47
N THR A 118 2.53 7.86 -19.24
CA THR A 118 3.55 8.86 -18.94
C THR A 118 4.90 8.57 -19.62
N SER A 119 5.29 7.29 -19.75
CA SER A 119 6.49 6.88 -20.48
C SER A 119 6.28 7.00 -22.00
N ALA A 120 5.11 6.61 -22.52
CA ALA A 120 4.76 6.78 -23.93
C ALA A 120 4.82 8.26 -24.33
N MET A 121 4.23 9.15 -23.53
CA MET A 121 4.29 10.61 -23.75
C MET A 121 5.71 11.15 -23.69
N ALA A 122 6.56 10.66 -22.78
CA ALA A 122 7.96 11.06 -22.69
C ALA A 122 8.74 10.68 -23.96
N VAL A 123 8.54 9.46 -24.46
CA VAL A 123 9.13 8.96 -25.70
C VAL A 123 8.61 9.74 -26.91
N GLU A 124 7.29 9.95 -27.01
CA GLU A 124 6.66 10.73 -28.07
C GLU A 124 7.23 12.15 -28.16
N LYS A 125 7.40 12.81 -27.04
CA LYS A 125 8.01 14.17 -26.98
C LYS A 125 9.43 14.19 -27.54
N VAL A 126 10.22 13.15 -27.31
CA VAL A 126 11.59 13.03 -27.87
C VAL A 126 11.52 12.82 -29.36
N PHE A 127 10.77 11.83 -29.84
CA PHE A 127 10.76 11.47 -31.27
C PHE A 127 9.99 12.46 -32.15
N THR A 128 9.05 13.22 -31.60
CA THR A 128 8.43 14.37 -32.29
C THR A 128 9.50 15.41 -32.65
N LYS A 129 10.45 15.69 -31.74
CA LYS A 129 11.57 16.60 -32.04
C LYS A 129 12.55 16.04 -33.08
N VAL A 130 12.76 14.71 -33.05
CA VAL A 130 13.61 14.02 -34.03
C VAL A 130 12.99 14.11 -35.44
N ALA A 131 11.70 13.82 -35.56
CA ALA A 131 10.95 13.88 -36.82
C ALA A 131 10.86 15.33 -37.36
N ALA A 132 10.60 16.30 -36.50
CA ALA A 132 10.57 17.71 -36.84
C ALA A 132 11.93 18.21 -37.40
N GLY A 133 13.05 17.68 -36.91
CA GLY A 133 14.39 17.96 -37.45
C GLY A 133 14.63 17.36 -38.85
N GLN A 134 13.71 16.52 -39.34
CA GLN A 134 13.72 15.94 -40.70
C GLN A 134 12.58 16.49 -41.57
N ASP A 135 11.90 17.54 -41.12
CA ASP A 135 10.72 18.15 -41.76
C ASP A 135 9.58 17.12 -42.06
N ALA A 136 9.49 16.05 -41.25
CA ALA A 136 8.52 14.98 -41.44
C ALA A 136 7.53 14.93 -40.26
N PRO A 137 6.21 14.77 -40.51
CA PRO A 137 5.22 14.56 -39.45
C PRO A 137 5.40 13.16 -38.84
N LEU A 138 5.50 13.10 -37.51
CA LEU A 138 5.55 11.81 -36.79
C LEU A 138 4.15 11.18 -36.72
N LYS A 139 4.03 9.95 -37.20
CA LYS A 139 2.83 9.11 -36.97
C LYS A 139 3.03 8.33 -35.70
N VAL A 140 2.13 8.48 -34.71
CA VAL A 140 2.13 7.66 -33.50
C VAL A 140 1.11 6.55 -33.64
N THR A 141 1.51 5.32 -33.33
CA THR A 141 0.65 4.13 -33.37
C THR A 141 0.75 3.44 -32.03
N ASP A 142 -0.37 3.40 -31.30
CA ASP A 142 -0.47 2.70 -30.03
C ASP A 142 -0.87 1.23 -30.26
N LEU A 143 -0.02 0.29 -29.85
CA LEU A 143 -0.20 -1.14 -30.04
C LEU A 143 -1.01 -1.78 -28.89
N ALA A 144 -1.03 -1.16 -27.74
CA ALA A 144 -1.78 -1.61 -26.57
C ALA A 144 -2.41 -0.39 -25.88
N PRO A 145 -3.51 0.15 -26.44
CA PRO A 145 -4.21 1.27 -25.84
C PRO A 145 -4.86 0.87 -24.51
N THR A 146 -5.04 1.84 -23.63
CA THR A 146 -5.81 1.66 -22.39
C THR A 146 -7.28 1.47 -22.67
N ALA A 147 -8.03 0.96 -21.69
CA ALA A 147 -9.49 0.83 -21.77
C ALA A 147 -10.17 2.19 -21.99
N SER A 148 -11.35 2.20 -22.61
CA SER A 148 -12.08 3.43 -22.92
C SER A 148 -12.45 4.28 -21.70
N GLY A 149 -12.63 3.63 -20.54
CA GLY A 149 -12.87 4.30 -19.26
C GLY A 149 -11.61 4.79 -18.56
N ASP A 150 -10.43 4.52 -19.11
CA ASP A 150 -9.13 4.92 -18.53
C ASP A 150 -8.23 5.64 -19.55
N PRO A 151 -8.64 6.80 -20.07
CA PRO A 151 -7.91 7.49 -21.14
C PRO A 151 -6.51 7.97 -20.73
N THR A 152 -6.18 7.98 -19.44
CA THR A 152 -4.89 8.41 -18.90
C THR A 152 -4.01 7.25 -18.45
N GLY A 153 -4.49 6.01 -18.52
CA GLY A 153 -3.76 4.82 -18.08
C GLY A 153 -3.50 4.75 -16.57
N GLN A 154 -4.20 5.57 -15.76
CA GLN A 154 -4.02 5.64 -14.32
C GLN A 154 -5.09 4.89 -13.53
N GLY A 155 -6.10 4.33 -14.18
CA GLY A 155 -7.22 3.64 -13.53
C GLY A 155 -6.78 2.48 -12.63
N VAL A 156 -5.79 1.71 -13.06
CA VAL A 156 -5.21 0.62 -12.26
C VAL A 156 -4.52 1.16 -10.99
N PHE A 157 -3.89 2.34 -11.06
CA PHE A 157 -3.34 3.00 -9.87
C PHE A 157 -4.44 3.44 -8.91
N PHE A 158 -5.53 4.02 -9.40
CA PHE A 158 -6.65 4.40 -8.54
C PHE A 158 -7.36 3.18 -7.92
N LEU A 159 -7.41 2.05 -8.63
CA LEU A 159 -7.85 0.78 -8.05
C LEU A 159 -6.94 0.34 -6.90
N LEU A 160 -5.62 0.41 -7.10
CA LEU A 160 -4.64 0.16 -6.05
C LEU A 160 -4.92 1.03 -4.82
N VAL A 161 -5.14 2.34 -5.01
CA VAL A 161 -5.43 3.30 -3.92
C VAL A 161 -6.71 2.90 -3.18
N ALA A 162 -7.81 2.64 -3.90
CA ALA A 162 -9.09 2.28 -3.29
C ALA A 162 -9.01 1.00 -2.45
N VAL A 163 -8.39 -0.06 -3.01
CA VAL A 163 -8.20 -1.34 -2.30
C VAL A 163 -7.27 -1.18 -1.09
N SER A 164 -6.22 -0.36 -1.22
CA SER A 164 -5.29 -0.09 -0.11
C SER A 164 -5.98 0.63 1.05
N ILE A 165 -6.77 1.67 0.76
CA ILE A 165 -7.49 2.44 1.78
C ILE A 165 -8.50 1.53 2.49
N GLY A 166 -9.29 0.74 1.74
CA GLY A 166 -10.22 -0.22 2.32
C GLY A 166 -9.54 -1.25 3.22
N ALA A 167 -8.39 -1.79 2.78
CA ALA A 167 -7.61 -2.74 3.56
C ALA A 167 -6.99 -2.09 4.81
N TYR A 168 -6.38 -0.92 4.67
CA TYR A 168 -5.75 -0.16 5.75
C TYR A 168 -6.76 0.25 6.84
N ALA A 169 -7.91 0.82 6.46
CA ALA A 169 -8.96 1.18 7.40
C ALA A 169 -9.49 -0.05 8.16
N SER A 170 -9.65 -1.17 7.47
CA SER A 170 -10.07 -2.43 8.08
C SER A 170 -9.05 -2.98 9.10
N VAL A 171 -7.74 -2.77 8.86
CA VAL A 171 -6.71 -3.12 9.86
C VAL A 171 -6.91 -2.35 11.16
N ALA A 172 -7.19 -1.04 11.08
CA ALA A 172 -7.43 -0.22 12.25
C ALA A 172 -8.66 -0.71 13.04
N VAL A 173 -9.77 -0.99 12.36
CA VAL A 173 -11.00 -1.51 12.98
C VAL A 173 -10.78 -2.89 13.62
N ILE A 174 -10.16 -3.84 12.89
CA ILE A 174 -9.91 -5.19 13.43
C ILE A 174 -8.91 -5.14 14.60
N GLY A 175 -7.95 -4.21 14.56
CA GLY A 175 -6.98 -4.00 15.63
C GLY A 175 -7.62 -3.44 16.90
N ALA A 176 -8.40 -2.38 16.78
CA ALA A 176 -9.05 -1.70 17.92
C ALA A 176 -10.25 -2.51 18.44
N ALA A 177 -11.32 -2.65 17.65
CA ALA A 177 -12.54 -3.34 18.06
C ALA A 177 -12.35 -4.86 18.24
N GLY A 178 -11.40 -5.46 17.54
CA GLY A 178 -11.08 -6.87 17.63
C GLY A 178 -10.05 -7.24 18.70
N ALA A 179 -9.58 -6.31 19.53
CA ALA A 179 -8.50 -6.56 20.50
C ALA A 179 -8.81 -7.71 21.48
N ALA A 180 -10.08 -7.87 21.88
CA ALA A 180 -10.53 -8.95 22.74
C ALA A 180 -10.65 -10.32 22.02
N LEU A 181 -10.63 -10.35 20.69
CA LEU A 181 -10.80 -11.57 19.91
C LEU A 181 -9.47 -12.37 19.81
N PRO A 182 -9.55 -13.71 19.80
CA PRO A 182 -8.35 -14.52 19.56
C PRO A 182 -7.78 -14.25 18.17
N MET A 183 -6.46 -14.31 18.03
CA MET A 183 -5.75 -14.03 16.77
C MET A 183 -6.31 -14.81 15.57
N ARG A 184 -6.76 -16.03 15.76
CA ARG A 184 -7.38 -16.85 14.69
C ARG A 184 -8.62 -16.19 14.10
N LEU A 185 -9.48 -15.61 14.96
CA LEU A 185 -10.69 -14.94 14.51
C LEU A 185 -10.37 -13.62 13.83
N ARG A 186 -9.41 -12.84 14.36
CA ARG A 186 -8.90 -11.62 13.69
C ARG A 186 -8.33 -11.92 12.31
N ALA A 187 -7.59 -13.02 12.16
CA ALA A 187 -7.07 -13.46 10.86
C ALA A 187 -8.18 -13.88 9.89
N LEU A 188 -9.23 -14.55 10.36
CA LEU A 188 -10.39 -14.90 9.54
C LEU A 188 -11.18 -13.67 9.12
N LEU A 189 -11.34 -12.69 10.00
CA LEU A 189 -11.94 -11.40 9.66
C LEU A 189 -11.11 -10.67 8.60
N ALA A 190 -9.78 -10.65 8.76
CA ALA A 190 -8.89 -10.06 7.76
C ALA A 190 -9.02 -10.74 6.39
N ALA A 191 -9.06 -12.08 6.35
CA ALA A 191 -9.24 -12.82 5.11
C ALA A 191 -10.62 -12.58 4.49
N GLY A 192 -11.70 -12.58 5.29
CA GLY A 192 -13.05 -12.27 4.80
C GLY A 192 -13.17 -10.83 4.29
N THR A 193 -12.62 -9.86 5.02
CA THR A 193 -12.62 -8.45 4.60
C THR A 193 -11.82 -8.25 3.32
N SER A 194 -10.69 -8.94 3.13
CA SER A 194 -9.92 -8.84 1.89
C SER A 194 -10.71 -9.29 0.66
N LEU A 195 -11.55 -10.32 0.80
CA LEU A 195 -12.46 -10.75 -0.27
C LEU A 195 -13.48 -9.67 -0.61
N VAL A 196 -14.07 -9.04 0.40
CA VAL A 196 -15.07 -7.99 0.18
C VAL A 196 -14.45 -6.74 -0.43
N VAL A 197 -13.33 -6.26 0.10
CA VAL A 197 -12.62 -5.06 -0.41
C VAL A 197 -12.18 -5.27 -1.86
N SER A 198 -11.61 -6.43 -2.20
CA SER A 198 -11.19 -6.74 -3.57
C SER A 198 -12.38 -6.86 -4.52
N LEU A 199 -13.50 -7.43 -4.06
CA LEU A 199 -14.72 -7.52 -4.87
C LEU A 199 -15.30 -6.14 -5.17
N ILE A 200 -15.37 -5.25 -4.16
CA ILE A 200 -15.80 -3.86 -4.32
C ILE A 200 -14.87 -3.14 -5.32
N GLY A 201 -13.56 -3.25 -5.14
CA GLY A 201 -12.59 -2.64 -6.06
C GLY A 201 -12.76 -3.12 -7.50
N THR A 202 -12.93 -4.44 -7.72
CA THR A 202 -13.15 -5.02 -9.05
C THR A 202 -14.48 -4.60 -9.65
N LEU A 203 -15.54 -4.48 -8.85
CA LEU A 203 -16.84 -3.97 -9.28
C LEU A 203 -16.71 -2.54 -9.83
N PHE A 204 -15.96 -1.69 -9.15
CA PHE A 204 -15.73 -0.33 -9.62
C PHE A 204 -14.81 -0.31 -10.85
N ALA A 205 -13.74 -1.10 -10.88
CA ALA A 205 -12.79 -1.11 -11.98
C ALA A 205 -13.42 -1.61 -13.30
N GLY A 206 -14.32 -2.58 -13.25
CA GLY A 206 -15.00 -3.13 -14.44
C GLY A 206 -16.37 -2.50 -14.66
N PRO A 207 -17.45 -3.06 -14.08
CA PRO A 207 -18.84 -2.71 -14.42
C PRO A 207 -19.22 -1.23 -14.23
N VAL A 208 -18.58 -0.51 -13.29
CA VAL A 208 -18.97 0.87 -12.96
C VAL A 208 -18.21 1.90 -13.78
N PHE A 209 -16.87 1.81 -13.81
CA PHE A 209 -16.04 2.83 -14.43
C PHE A 209 -15.36 2.39 -15.73
N HIS A 210 -15.47 1.11 -16.12
CA HIS A 210 -14.84 0.55 -17.32
C HIS A 210 -13.34 0.85 -17.44
N LEU A 211 -12.63 0.83 -16.29
CA LEU A 211 -11.17 0.96 -16.26
C LEU A 211 -10.47 -0.28 -16.79
N VAL A 212 -11.19 -1.42 -16.78
CA VAL A 212 -10.77 -2.71 -17.28
C VAL A 212 -11.96 -3.35 -18.02
N ASP A 213 -11.79 -3.64 -19.30
CA ASP A 213 -12.88 -4.16 -20.14
C ASP A 213 -12.99 -5.68 -20.12
N HIS A 214 -11.92 -6.41 -19.71
CA HIS A 214 -11.88 -7.87 -19.70
C HIS A 214 -10.96 -8.41 -18.61
N GLY A 215 -10.96 -9.73 -18.38
CA GLY A 215 -10.09 -10.36 -17.40
C GLY A 215 -10.45 -10.08 -15.93
N LEU A 216 -11.68 -9.67 -15.61
CA LEU A 216 -12.12 -9.25 -14.28
C LEU A 216 -11.86 -10.30 -13.18
N ALA A 217 -11.94 -11.59 -13.50
CA ALA A 217 -11.64 -12.65 -12.53
C ALA A 217 -10.16 -12.62 -12.08
N GLY A 218 -9.24 -12.38 -13.02
CA GLY A 218 -7.82 -12.21 -12.71
C GLY A 218 -7.54 -10.92 -11.95
N VAL A 219 -8.17 -9.81 -12.32
CA VAL A 219 -8.09 -8.53 -11.60
C VAL A 219 -8.56 -8.70 -10.16
N TRP A 220 -9.69 -9.39 -9.95
CA TRP A 220 -10.17 -9.70 -8.60
C TRP A 220 -9.21 -10.57 -7.81
N ALA A 221 -8.67 -11.64 -8.40
CA ALA A 221 -7.76 -12.55 -7.73
C ALA A 221 -6.45 -11.85 -7.29
N LEU A 222 -5.90 -10.99 -8.17
CA LEU A 222 -4.72 -10.17 -7.85
C LEU A 222 -5.02 -9.16 -6.75
N SER A 223 -6.16 -8.47 -6.83
CA SER A 223 -6.60 -7.50 -5.82
C SER A 223 -6.87 -8.17 -4.48
N TRP A 224 -7.43 -9.39 -4.48
CA TRP A 224 -7.64 -10.17 -3.27
C TRP A 224 -6.31 -10.58 -2.63
N LEU A 225 -5.38 -11.11 -3.40
CA LEU A 225 -4.07 -11.53 -2.90
C LEU A 225 -3.30 -10.34 -2.31
N TYR A 226 -3.39 -9.20 -2.98
CA TYR A 226 -2.84 -7.92 -2.53
C TYR A 226 -3.46 -7.46 -1.20
N ALA A 227 -4.79 -7.35 -1.12
CA ALA A 227 -5.51 -6.90 0.06
C ALA A 227 -5.31 -7.85 1.25
N ALA A 228 -5.29 -9.16 1.01
CA ALA A 228 -5.02 -10.18 2.03
C ALA A 228 -3.61 -10.03 2.62
N GLY A 229 -2.61 -9.72 1.80
CA GLY A 229 -1.25 -9.42 2.27
C GLY A 229 -1.24 -8.23 3.24
N ILE A 230 -1.87 -7.11 2.87
CA ILE A 230 -1.96 -5.91 3.72
C ILE A 230 -2.67 -6.21 5.04
N LEU A 231 -3.87 -6.80 4.97
CA LEU A 231 -4.70 -7.06 6.14
C LEU A 231 -4.03 -8.02 7.13
N LEU A 232 -3.43 -9.11 6.64
CA LEU A 232 -2.74 -10.06 7.51
C LEU A 232 -1.48 -9.44 8.14
N ILE A 233 -0.70 -8.68 7.38
CA ILE A 233 0.47 -7.98 7.93
C ILE A 233 0.02 -6.95 8.97
N GLY A 234 -0.99 -6.14 8.66
CA GLY A 234 -1.49 -5.12 9.57
C GLY A 234 -2.01 -5.70 10.89
N VAL A 235 -2.85 -6.74 10.82
CA VAL A 235 -3.39 -7.44 12.00
C VAL A 235 -2.27 -8.09 12.81
N GLY A 236 -1.29 -8.71 12.16
CA GLY A 236 -0.13 -9.29 12.84
C GLY A 236 0.75 -8.24 13.52
N LEU A 237 1.01 -7.12 12.84
CA LEU A 237 1.79 -5.99 13.38
C LEU A 237 1.12 -5.34 14.59
N HIS A 238 -0.21 -5.34 14.66
CA HIS A 238 -0.93 -4.75 15.78
C HIS A 238 -0.49 -5.32 17.14
N THR A 239 -0.20 -6.61 17.23
CA THR A 239 0.31 -7.25 18.46
C THR A 239 1.64 -6.67 18.95
N TYR A 240 2.45 -6.12 18.06
CA TYR A 240 3.78 -5.57 18.36
C TYR A 240 3.79 -4.05 18.45
N LEU A 241 3.15 -3.37 17.50
CA LEU A 241 3.18 -1.91 17.37
C LEU A 241 2.09 -1.21 18.21
N ARG A 242 0.99 -1.91 18.53
CA ARG A 242 -0.15 -1.35 19.28
C ARG A 242 -0.58 0.01 18.69
N ARG A 243 -0.53 1.09 19.47
CA ARG A 243 -0.88 2.45 19.05
C ARG A 243 -0.12 2.97 17.81
N TRP A 244 1.02 2.40 17.48
CA TRP A 244 1.81 2.78 16.29
C TRP A 244 1.48 1.96 15.05
N THR A 245 0.51 1.04 15.12
CA THR A 245 0.14 0.18 14.00
C THR A 245 -0.35 0.98 12.81
N THR A 246 -1.24 1.94 13.03
CA THR A 246 -1.78 2.82 11.99
C THR A 246 -0.66 3.53 11.23
N LEU A 247 0.26 4.17 11.94
CA LEU A 247 1.41 4.84 11.32
C LEU A 247 2.30 3.84 10.56
N GLY A 248 2.59 2.67 11.12
CA GLY A 248 3.43 1.66 10.48
C GLY A 248 2.81 1.09 9.20
N VAL A 249 1.52 0.76 9.23
CA VAL A 249 0.78 0.27 8.06
C VAL A 249 0.66 1.35 6.99
N MET A 250 0.43 2.61 7.39
CA MET A 250 0.37 3.73 6.47
C MET A 250 1.71 3.98 5.77
N VAL A 251 2.82 3.93 6.48
CA VAL A 251 4.15 4.06 5.87
C VAL A 251 4.37 2.95 4.84
N LEU A 252 4.09 1.71 5.20
CA LEU A 252 4.33 0.55 4.33
C LEU A 252 3.38 0.51 3.12
N PHE A 253 2.07 0.68 3.34
CA PHE A 253 1.05 0.37 2.33
C PHE A 253 0.36 1.59 1.73
N VAL A 254 0.71 2.79 2.16
CA VAL A 254 0.27 4.04 1.53
C VAL A 254 1.48 4.81 1.02
N MET A 255 2.36 5.27 1.91
CA MET A 255 3.48 6.14 1.51
C MET A 255 4.44 5.45 0.55
N LEU A 256 5.06 4.35 0.94
CA LEU A 256 6.02 3.63 0.10
C LEU A 256 5.36 2.86 -1.03
N ASN A 257 4.18 2.31 -0.79
CA ASN A 257 3.48 1.47 -1.74
C ASN A 257 3.00 2.24 -2.97
N PHE A 258 2.36 3.39 -2.76
CA PHE A 258 1.84 4.17 -3.88
C PHE A 258 2.96 4.80 -4.69
N THR A 259 4.01 5.27 -4.02
CA THR A 259 5.15 5.91 -4.69
C THR A 259 6.01 4.92 -5.46
N SER A 260 6.07 3.65 -5.06
CA SER A 260 6.85 2.61 -5.74
C SER A 260 6.02 1.69 -6.64
N SER A 261 4.71 1.90 -6.76
CA SER A 261 3.83 1.01 -7.52
C SER A 261 4.05 0.99 -9.03
N GLY A 262 4.68 2.03 -9.59
CA GLY A 262 4.77 2.20 -11.05
C GLY A 262 3.43 2.64 -11.69
N GLY A 263 2.44 3.00 -10.87
CA GLY A 263 1.10 3.33 -11.34
C GLY A 263 1.01 4.69 -12.02
N ILE A 264 1.71 5.70 -11.51
CA ILE A 264 1.78 7.04 -12.10
C ILE A 264 3.04 7.16 -12.98
N TYR A 265 4.19 6.88 -12.41
CA TYR A 265 5.48 6.88 -13.12
C TYR A 265 6.16 5.53 -12.98
N ARG A 266 6.71 5.05 -14.09
CA ARG A 266 7.58 3.85 -14.10
C ARG A 266 8.88 4.14 -13.35
N PRO A 267 9.58 3.08 -12.88
CA PRO A 267 10.88 3.24 -12.19
C PRO A 267 11.88 4.13 -12.95
N GLU A 268 11.88 4.05 -14.28
CA GLU A 268 12.74 4.80 -15.15
C GLU A 268 12.44 6.31 -15.21
N LEU A 269 11.30 6.74 -14.66
CA LEU A 269 10.92 8.15 -14.52
C LEU A 269 11.02 8.64 -13.07
N GLN A 270 11.42 7.78 -12.13
CA GLN A 270 11.47 8.08 -10.70
C GLN A 270 12.89 8.12 -10.16
N PRO A 271 13.13 8.81 -9.02
CA PRO A 271 14.39 8.69 -8.30
C PRO A 271 14.71 7.24 -7.95
N GLY A 272 15.99 6.85 -8.04
CA GLY A 272 16.42 5.45 -7.91
C GLY A 272 15.99 4.72 -6.65
N PHE A 273 15.75 5.43 -5.53
CA PHE A 273 15.19 4.83 -4.31
C PHE A 273 13.81 4.19 -4.56
N PHE A 274 12.87 4.93 -5.16
CA PHE A 274 11.52 4.42 -5.43
C PHE A 274 11.53 3.37 -6.53
N GLY A 275 12.38 3.54 -7.55
CA GLY A 275 12.61 2.54 -8.59
C GLY A 275 13.12 1.21 -8.01
N SER A 276 14.02 1.25 -7.03
CA SER A 276 14.51 0.03 -6.36
C SER A 276 13.42 -0.69 -5.56
N LEU A 277 12.53 0.07 -4.91
CA LEU A 277 11.39 -0.50 -4.20
C LEU A 277 10.41 -1.19 -5.15
N HIS A 278 10.19 -0.65 -6.35
CA HIS A 278 9.27 -1.21 -7.34
C HIS A 278 9.51 -2.70 -7.60
N ALA A 279 10.75 -3.15 -7.61
CA ALA A 279 11.11 -4.52 -7.95
C ALA A 279 10.45 -5.60 -7.06
N PHE A 280 10.10 -5.26 -5.82
CA PHE A 280 9.60 -6.24 -4.84
C PHE A 280 8.42 -5.73 -4.00
N TRP A 281 7.96 -4.49 -4.21
CA TRP A 281 6.87 -3.95 -3.40
C TRP A 281 5.52 -4.49 -3.85
N ASN A 282 4.64 -4.68 -2.90
CA ASN A 282 3.34 -5.31 -3.11
C ASN A 282 2.44 -4.52 -4.09
N GLY A 283 2.46 -3.18 -4.06
CA GLY A 283 1.71 -2.35 -5.00
C GLY A 283 2.19 -2.47 -6.44
N ALA A 284 3.49 -2.61 -6.64
CA ALA A 284 4.04 -2.89 -7.97
C ALA A 284 3.55 -4.25 -8.49
N GLY A 285 3.56 -5.28 -7.63
CA GLY A 285 3.02 -6.59 -7.97
C GLY A 285 1.56 -6.54 -8.42
N LEU A 286 0.72 -5.70 -7.78
CA LEU A 286 -0.67 -5.52 -8.20
C LEU A 286 -0.79 -4.78 -9.54
N VAL A 287 -0.17 -3.61 -9.65
CA VAL A 287 -0.28 -2.75 -10.85
C VAL A 287 0.26 -3.46 -12.08
N GLU A 288 1.48 -4.00 -11.99
CA GLU A 288 2.11 -4.72 -13.11
C GLU A 288 1.41 -6.06 -13.39
N GLY A 289 0.92 -6.72 -12.34
CA GLY A 289 0.14 -7.95 -12.50
C GLY A 289 -1.17 -7.73 -13.27
N ILE A 290 -1.91 -6.65 -12.97
CA ILE A 290 -3.13 -6.31 -13.70
C ILE A 290 -2.81 -5.89 -15.13
N ARG A 291 -1.80 -5.02 -15.34
CA ARG A 291 -1.37 -4.62 -16.70
C ARG A 291 -0.99 -5.83 -17.54
N SER A 292 -0.14 -6.70 -17.00
CA SER A 292 0.28 -7.94 -17.64
C SER A 292 -0.91 -8.84 -18.01
N HIS A 293 -1.85 -9.04 -17.08
CA HIS A 293 -3.01 -9.90 -17.28
C HIS A 293 -3.99 -9.34 -18.32
N VAL A 294 -4.22 -8.03 -18.29
CA VAL A 294 -5.26 -7.39 -19.14
C VAL A 294 -4.72 -7.02 -20.51
N TYR A 295 -3.52 -6.45 -20.60
CA TYR A 295 -3.05 -5.82 -21.84
C TYR A 295 -1.89 -6.56 -22.53
N PHE A 296 -1.21 -7.49 -21.84
CA PHE A 296 0.04 -8.08 -22.31
C PHE A 296 0.03 -9.62 -22.25
N ASP A 297 -1.09 -10.26 -22.50
CA ASP A 297 -1.26 -11.72 -22.59
C ASP A 297 -0.63 -12.52 -21.44
N GLY A 298 -0.58 -11.91 -20.26
CA GLY A 298 0.03 -12.53 -19.07
C GLY A 298 1.56 -12.55 -19.07
N HIS A 299 2.21 -11.78 -19.95
CA HIS A 299 3.67 -11.68 -19.93
C HIS A 299 4.16 -11.15 -18.58
N ALA A 300 5.17 -11.79 -17.99
CA ALA A 300 5.70 -11.50 -16.64
C ALA A 300 4.68 -11.65 -15.47
N LEU A 301 3.44 -12.09 -15.72
CA LEU A 301 2.42 -12.25 -14.67
C LEU A 301 2.90 -13.14 -13.51
N GLY A 302 3.61 -14.23 -13.81
CA GLY A 302 4.12 -15.16 -12.78
C GLY A 302 5.05 -14.47 -11.77
N GLY A 303 5.90 -13.55 -12.21
CA GLY A 303 6.76 -12.74 -11.33
C GLY A 303 5.96 -11.83 -10.40
N ASN A 304 4.94 -11.15 -10.95
CA ASN A 304 4.07 -10.25 -10.19
C ASN A 304 3.23 -11.00 -9.14
N VAL A 305 2.68 -12.18 -9.53
CA VAL A 305 1.98 -13.07 -8.60
C VAL A 305 2.91 -13.57 -7.50
N LEU A 306 4.18 -13.89 -7.83
CA LEU A 306 5.17 -14.30 -6.83
C LEU A 306 5.43 -13.18 -5.80
N VAL A 307 5.58 -11.93 -6.23
CA VAL A 307 5.73 -10.78 -5.33
C VAL A 307 4.53 -10.71 -4.38
N LEU A 308 3.30 -10.72 -4.90
CA LEU A 308 2.08 -10.68 -4.09
C LEU A 308 2.00 -11.88 -3.12
N ALA A 309 2.33 -13.08 -3.59
CA ALA A 309 2.33 -14.30 -2.78
C ALA A 309 3.36 -14.22 -1.64
N LEU A 310 4.54 -13.66 -1.87
CA LEU A 310 5.55 -13.48 -0.82
C LEU A 310 5.05 -12.50 0.26
N TRP A 311 4.41 -11.41 -0.12
CA TRP A 311 3.79 -10.48 0.84
C TRP A 311 2.65 -11.12 1.62
N PHE A 312 1.81 -11.92 0.96
CA PHE A 312 0.76 -12.70 1.62
C PHE A 312 1.35 -13.71 2.62
N LEU A 313 2.37 -14.47 2.22
CA LEU A 313 3.04 -15.42 3.10
C LEU A 313 3.74 -14.74 4.28
N ALA A 314 4.32 -13.56 4.08
CA ALA A 314 4.85 -12.73 5.16
C ALA A 314 3.73 -12.35 6.16
N GLY A 315 2.55 -12.01 5.67
CA GLY A 315 1.37 -11.75 6.51
C GLY A 315 0.94 -12.97 7.31
N VAL A 316 0.84 -14.13 6.68
CA VAL A 316 0.51 -15.41 7.35
C VAL A 316 1.55 -15.76 8.43
N ALA A 317 2.83 -15.57 8.13
CA ALA A 317 3.90 -15.80 9.09
C ALA A 317 3.79 -14.86 10.29
N LEU A 318 3.53 -13.57 10.03
CA LEU A 318 3.42 -12.54 11.07
C LEU A 318 2.22 -12.78 12.00
N VAL A 319 1.04 -13.10 11.45
CA VAL A 319 -0.15 -13.48 12.23
C VAL A 319 0.12 -14.73 13.08
N THR A 320 0.80 -15.74 12.50
CA THR A 320 1.15 -16.95 13.22
C THR A 320 2.09 -16.67 14.40
N LEU A 321 3.10 -15.82 14.19
CA LEU A 321 4.03 -15.40 15.24
C LEU A 321 3.31 -14.58 16.31
N ALA A 322 2.44 -13.65 15.90
CA ALA A 322 1.62 -12.85 16.81
C ALA A 322 0.72 -13.72 17.68
N GLY A 323 0.02 -14.69 17.08
CA GLY A 323 -0.82 -15.64 17.82
C GLY A 323 -0.04 -16.49 18.83
N ARG A 324 1.17 -16.94 18.48
CA ARG A 324 2.05 -17.64 19.43
C ARG A 324 2.50 -16.75 20.59
N THR A 325 2.79 -15.48 20.30
CA THR A 325 3.21 -14.50 21.30
C THR A 325 2.08 -14.22 22.29
N GLU A 326 0.86 -14.01 21.80
CA GLU A 326 -0.34 -13.82 22.64
C GLU A 326 -0.63 -15.05 23.50
N ALA A 327 -0.59 -16.25 22.93
CA ALA A 327 -0.78 -17.50 23.66
C ALA A 327 0.23 -17.68 24.81
N ARG A 328 1.51 -17.35 24.56
CA ARG A 328 2.55 -17.39 25.60
C ARG A 328 2.30 -16.35 26.71
N ARG A 329 1.92 -15.13 26.37
CA ARG A 329 1.58 -14.10 27.37
C ARG A 329 0.45 -14.54 28.26
N ASN A 330 -0.63 -15.06 27.66
CA ASN A 330 -1.81 -15.54 28.40
C ASN A 330 -1.45 -16.75 29.31
N ALA A 331 -0.60 -17.67 28.86
CA ALA A 331 -0.14 -18.79 29.67
C ALA A 331 0.71 -18.38 30.88
N VAL A 332 1.50 -17.28 30.75
CA VAL A 332 2.29 -16.73 31.86
C VAL A 332 1.39 -16.05 32.88
N THR A 333 0.37 -15.31 32.40
CA THR A 333 -0.58 -14.58 33.29
C THR A 333 -1.56 -15.56 33.97
N ALA A 334 -1.88 -16.68 33.34
CA ALA A 334 -2.78 -17.71 33.89
C ALA A 334 -2.09 -18.67 34.89
N LYS A 335 -0.78 -18.54 35.15
CA LYS A 335 -0.09 -19.33 36.19
C LYS A 335 -0.35 -18.66 37.54
N PRO A 336 -1.27 -19.18 38.38
CA PRO A 336 -1.47 -18.66 39.74
C PRO A 336 -0.22 -19.00 40.54
N GLY A 337 0.20 -18.07 41.35
CA GLY A 337 1.04 -18.37 42.50
C GLY A 337 0.22 -19.21 43.49
N ASP A 338 0.02 -20.48 43.18
CA ASP A 338 -0.49 -21.47 44.15
C ASP A 338 0.64 -22.46 44.43
N THR A 339 1.39 -22.12 45.43
CA THR A 339 2.05 -23.10 46.27
C THR A 339 2.19 -22.51 47.66
N GLY A 340 1.33 -22.96 48.57
CA GLY A 340 1.67 -22.95 49.97
C GLY A 340 0.77 -22.17 50.89
N ARG A 341 -0.41 -22.68 51.17
CA ARG A 341 -0.90 -22.71 52.53
C ARG A 341 -2.00 -23.74 52.68
N GLU A 342 -1.62 -24.99 52.66
CA GLU A 342 -2.31 -26.02 53.39
C GLU A 342 -1.69 -25.97 54.79
N THR A 343 -2.47 -25.60 55.78
CA THR A 343 -2.47 -26.30 57.10
C THR A 343 -3.49 -25.71 58.03
N THR A 344 -4.22 -26.68 58.59
CA THR A 344 -4.86 -26.73 59.90
C THR A 344 -6.23 -26.11 60.07
N ARG A 345 -7.24 -26.96 59.77
CA ARG A 345 -8.26 -27.53 60.67
C ARG A 345 -8.32 -26.88 62.05
N SER A 346 -9.43 -26.21 62.35
CA SER A 346 -10.11 -26.33 63.63
C SER A 346 -11.60 -26.12 63.50
N GLU A 347 -12.30 -27.14 63.81
CA GLU A 347 -13.70 -27.34 64.06
C GLU A 347 -14.15 -26.42 65.24
N LYS A 348 -15.26 -25.67 65.02
CA LYS A 348 -16.33 -25.50 66.01
C LYS A 348 -17.51 -24.72 65.44
N ASP A 349 -18.61 -25.29 65.79
CA ASP A 349 -20.03 -25.15 65.56
C ASP A 349 -20.68 -23.75 65.75
N PRO A 350 -21.98 -23.63 65.39
CA PRO A 350 -22.61 -22.43 64.85
C PRO A 350 -23.41 -21.64 65.89
N LYS A 351 -23.65 -20.39 65.62
CA LYS A 351 -24.88 -19.67 65.97
C LYS A 351 -24.87 -18.19 65.60
N GLU A 352 -25.99 -17.83 65.07
CA GLU A 352 -26.75 -16.60 65.30
C GLU A 352 -26.74 -15.50 64.23
N LEU A 353 -27.95 -15.37 63.69
CA LEU A 353 -28.54 -14.24 62.94
C LEU A 353 -28.09 -12.85 63.38
N LYS A 354 -27.86 -11.98 62.38
CA LYS A 354 -28.55 -10.68 62.20
C LYS A 354 -27.99 -9.92 60.99
N ASP A 355 -28.85 -9.69 59.99
CA ASP A 355 -28.77 -8.51 59.11
C ASP A 355 -29.03 -7.23 59.91
N PRO A 356 -28.69 -6.01 59.47
CA PRO A 356 -28.82 -5.53 58.09
C PRO A 356 -27.82 -4.41 57.64
N LYS A 357 -27.85 -4.17 56.31
CA LYS A 357 -27.65 -2.88 55.64
C LYS A 357 -26.27 -2.22 55.63
N GLY A 358 -25.80 -1.96 54.41
CA GLY A 358 -24.91 -0.83 54.08
C GLY A 358 -24.04 -1.03 52.89
N THR A 359 -24.55 -0.68 51.74
CA THR A 359 -23.91 0.13 50.65
C THR A 359 -22.41 -0.04 50.44
N GLN A 360 -22.04 -0.59 49.29
CA GLN A 360 -20.99 -0.04 48.42
C GLN A 360 -20.92 -0.80 47.09
N GLY A 361 -21.65 -0.30 46.09
CA GLY A 361 -21.31 -0.48 44.71
C GLY A 361 -20.67 0.83 44.26
N THR A 362 -19.60 0.80 43.54
CA THR A 362 -19.14 1.81 42.57
C THR A 362 -17.60 1.80 42.49
N GLN A 363 -17.03 0.83 41.84
CA GLN A 363 -15.69 0.92 41.26
C GLN A 363 -15.52 0.23 39.89
N GLY A 364 -16.52 -0.56 39.42
CA GLY A 364 -16.49 -1.21 38.11
C GLY A 364 -16.91 -0.33 36.94
N THR A 365 -17.57 0.81 37.19
CA THR A 365 -18.19 1.64 36.14
C THR A 365 -17.27 2.74 35.58
N GLN A 366 -16.18 3.05 36.25
CA GLN A 366 -15.25 4.09 35.74
C GLN A 366 -14.17 3.55 34.79
N GLU A 367 -13.72 2.32 34.96
CA GLU A 367 -12.79 1.69 34.03
C GLU A 367 -13.48 1.32 32.71
N GLU A 368 -14.71 0.83 32.75
CA GLU A 368 -15.51 0.50 31.57
C GLU A 368 -15.92 1.74 30.75
N SER A 369 -16.16 2.89 31.43
CA SER A 369 -16.41 4.18 30.76
C SER A 369 -15.16 4.78 30.12
N ALA A 370 -13.98 4.59 30.71
CA ALA A 370 -12.72 5.09 30.17
C ALA A 370 -12.32 4.26 28.93
N GLU A 371 -12.51 2.96 28.95
CA GLU A 371 -12.23 2.05 27.84
C GLU A 371 -13.20 2.27 26.67
N HIS A 372 -14.49 2.57 26.93
CA HIS A 372 -15.46 2.95 25.90
C HIS A 372 -15.15 4.32 25.26
N ALA A 373 -14.66 5.29 26.04
CA ALA A 373 -14.28 6.59 25.52
C ALA A 373 -13.00 6.52 24.63
N GLU A 374 -12.03 5.67 24.99
CA GLU A 374 -10.85 5.43 24.13
C GLU A 374 -11.22 4.74 22.82
N ILE A 375 -12.20 3.82 22.82
CA ILE A 375 -12.66 3.13 21.61
C ILE A 375 -13.46 4.05 20.70
N GLU A 376 -14.29 4.95 21.23
CA GLU A 376 -15.01 5.96 20.45
C GLU A 376 -14.04 6.98 19.84
N GLU A 377 -13.03 7.41 20.58
CA GLU A 377 -12.00 8.36 20.10
C GLU A 377 -11.13 7.74 18.99
N GLU A 378 -10.72 6.46 19.11
CA GLU A 378 -10.01 5.73 18.04
C GLU A 378 -10.88 5.50 16.79
N MET A 379 -12.20 5.34 16.94
CA MET A 379 -13.12 5.22 15.79
C MET A 379 -13.37 6.56 15.11
N GLU A 380 -13.48 7.67 15.83
CA GLU A 380 -13.57 8.99 15.23
C GLU A 380 -12.30 9.40 14.50
N GLU A 381 -11.11 9.06 15.03
CA GLU A 381 -9.84 9.28 14.32
C GLU A 381 -9.73 8.43 13.03
N ALA A 382 -10.27 7.22 13.00
CA ALA A 382 -10.24 6.34 11.82
C ALA A 382 -11.18 6.82 10.69
N VAL A 383 -12.20 7.61 11.00
CA VAL A 383 -13.21 8.11 10.05
C VAL A 383 -12.89 9.55 9.58
N ALA A 384 -12.02 10.27 10.27
CA ALA A 384 -11.65 11.64 9.99
C ALA A 384 -10.43 11.81 9.05
N VAL A 385 -10.06 10.74 8.29
CA VAL A 385 -8.97 10.78 7.29
C VAL A 385 -9.52 10.62 5.88
#